data_925d6f36a8e7d8ac3f889a0c50c63610
#
_entry.id   925d6f36a8e7d8ac3f889a0c50c63610
#
_cell.length_a   1.000
_cell.length_b   1.000
_cell.length_c   1.000
_cell.angle_alpha   90.00
_cell.angle_beta   90.00
_cell.angle_gamma   90.00
#
_symmetry.space_group_name_H-M   'P 1'
#
loop_
_entity.id
_entity.type
_entity.pdbx_description
1 polymer ?
#
loop_
_entity_poly.entity_id
_entity_poly.type
_entity_poly.pdbx_seq_one_letter_code
_entity_poly.pdbx_strand_id
1 'polypeptide(L)'
;MSIQSEFKRIDNILLEDAGTNGANDYITQISWILFLKYLDDLEDTRQEEAIFKGEDYEPIFKSEFQWDNWAAPKLINGKPDLNKQLVGDDLIELVNTKLFPYLKSFKNTVEDSKDIHYKIGEIFSEIGNKIQSGRNLREIIDLVDKMEFKTQDELDDLSALYEDRIKLLGGAGRSGEYYTPRPLIQAMIRAIDPKPGKTIYDGAAGSAGFLTESYAYLRDKAKTPSELRFLKEDTFYAKNKKPEPYLLGTMNMILHGIESPNMTHTNTLTEDTHDIQDKDRYDYILANPPFGGSEHAEIQRNFTIKTRETANLFLQHFMKKLRVGGEAAIVIKNTFLTNEPTGATGSIRKELLENFNLHTILDLPGGVFAANSSTGVKTVVLFFKKGEPTSDIFYYQLNLARNLGKTAPLNLNDMADFLEKYKTRQSSENSWTVNIANVSKSTYDLGVTNPNTPAAEALKTPKEILDDIKDIDREMAKILEEIKI
;
A
#
# COMPACT_ATOMS: atom_id res chain seq x y z
N MET A 1 14.27 22.21 -14.10
CA MET A 1 12.80 22.21 -13.92
C MET A 1 12.49 21.20 -12.83
N SER A 2 11.43 21.34 -12.03
CA SER A 2 11.14 20.36 -10.99
C SER A 2 10.55 19.09 -11.63
N ILE A 3 10.89 17.91 -11.13
CA ILE A 3 10.34 16.61 -11.56
C ILE A 3 8.79 16.67 -11.59
N GLN A 4 8.17 17.38 -10.67
CA GLN A 4 6.72 17.61 -10.63
C GLN A 4 6.17 18.33 -11.87
N SER A 5 6.92 19.29 -12.45
CA SER A 5 6.49 19.98 -13.66
C SER A 5 6.54 19.07 -14.90
N GLU A 6 7.55 18.19 -14.97
CA GLU A 6 7.69 17.22 -16.06
C GLU A 6 6.57 16.16 -16.00
N PHE A 7 6.25 15.64 -14.82
CA PHE A 7 5.13 14.72 -14.66
C PHE A 7 3.78 15.33 -15.11
N LYS A 8 3.53 16.60 -14.78
CA LYS A 8 2.30 17.28 -15.23
C LYS A 8 2.24 17.43 -16.76
N ARG A 9 3.39 17.64 -17.40
CA ARG A 9 3.45 17.65 -18.88
C ARG A 9 3.17 16.27 -19.45
N ILE A 10 3.75 15.22 -18.89
CA ILE A 10 3.49 13.84 -19.32
C ILE A 10 2.01 13.49 -19.21
N ASP A 11 1.34 13.87 -18.10
CA ASP A 11 -0.10 13.65 -17.95
C ASP A 11 -0.91 14.33 -19.07
N ASN A 12 -0.57 15.58 -19.43
CA ASN A 12 -1.27 16.30 -20.49
C ASN A 12 -1.07 15.60 -21.86
N ILE A 13 0.16 15.10 -22.13
CA ILE A 13 0.44 14.35 -23.35
C ILE A 13 -0.39 13.05 -23.39
N LEU A 14 -0.44 12.32 -22.29
CA LEU A 14 -1.22 11.07 -22.19
C LEU A 14 -2.73 11.33 -22.27
N LEU A 15 -3.21 12.47 -21.76
CA LEU A 15 -4.61 12.87 -21.88
C LEU A 15 -5.04 13.11 -23.33
N GLU A 16 -4.13 13.63 -24.15
CA GLU A 16 -4.35 13.93 -25.57
C GLU A 16 -4.13 12.72 -26.48
N ASP A 17 -3.48 11.66 -26.00
CA ASP A 17 -3.20 10.47 -26.81
C ASP A 17 -4.42 9.58 -26.99
N ALA A 18 -4.73 9.20 -28.24
CA ALA A 18 -5.92 8.43 -28.59
C ALA A 18 -5.91 6.98 -28.03
N GLY A 19 -4.75 6.47 -27.65
CA GLY A 19 -4.60 5.10 -27.15
C GLY A 19 -4.76 4.98 -25.64
N THR A 20 -4.79 6.08 -24.89
CA THR A 20 -4.86 6.09 -23.42
C THR A 20 -6.19 6.61 -22.93
N ASN A 21 -6.84 5.87 -22.00
CA ASN A 21 -8.15 6.19 -21.47
C ASN A 21 -8.18 6.14 -19.94
N GLY A 22 -8.02 7.34 -19.32
CA GLY A 22 -8.16 7.48 -17.88
C GLY A 22 -6.90 7.18 -17.07
N ALA A 23 -6.99 7.43 -15.77
CA ALA A 23 -5.86 7.46 -14.86
C ALA A 23 -5.06 6.15 -14.79
N ASN A 24 -5.72 5.00 -14.95
CA ASN A 24 -5.04 3.69 -14.94
C ASN A 24 -4.09 3.54 -16.13
N ASP A 25 -4.52 3.94 -17.32
CA ASP A 25 -3.66 3.89 -18.48
C ASP A 25 -2.49 4.87 -18.34
N TYR A 26 -2.75 6.09 -17.87
CA TYR A 26 -1.69 7.10 -17.70
C TYR A 26 -0.60 6.60 -16.75
N ILE A 27 -0.96 6.08 -15.58
CA ILE A 27 0.04 5.57 -14.65
C ILE A 27 0.77 4.34 -15.20
N THR A 28 0.06 3.43 -15.87
CA THR A 28 0.70 2.24 -16.46
C THR A 28 1.69 2.63 -17.56
N GLN A 29 1.33 3.60 -18.41
CA GLN A 29 2.20 4.01 -19.50
C GLN A 29 3.43 4.78 -19.02
N ILE A 30 3.29 5.69 -18.06
CA ILE A 30 4.47 6.37 -17.49
C ILE A 30 5.34 5.39 -16.71
N SER A 31 4.72 4.42 -16.04
CA SER A 31 5.42 3.46 -15.18
C SER A 31 6.45 2.63 -15.92
N TRP A 32 6.09 2.04 -17.07
CA TRP A 32 7.05 1.21 -17.80
C TRP A 32 8.21 2.03 -18.37
N ILE A 33 7.97 3.29 -18.77
CA ILE A 33 9.03 4.19 -19.27
C ILE A 33 9.99 4.57 -18.15
N LEU A 34 9.45 4.98 -16.99
CA LEU A 34 10.25 5.28 -15.79
C LEU A 34 11.05 4.07 -15.32
N PHE A 35 10.44 2.89 -15.37
CA PHE A 35 11.10 1.66 -14.95
C PHE A 35 12.30 1.31 -15.82
N LEU A 36 12.17 1.43 -17.14
CA LEU A 36 13.29 1.19 -18.05
C LEU A 36 14.40 2.23 -17.87
N LYS A 37 14.07 3.50 -17.64
CA LYS A 37 15.06 4.54 -17.33
C LYS A 37 15.75 4.29 -15.98
N TYR A 38 15.00 3.91 -14.96
CA TYR A 38 15.58 3.53 -13.66
C TYR A 38 16.56 2.35 -13.78
N LEU A 39 16.19 1.33 -14.56
CA LEU A 39 17.08 0.19 -14.79
C LEU A 39 18.37 0.57 -15.50
N ASP A 40 18.31 1.51 -16.43
CA ASP A 40 19.49 2.06 -17.11
C ASP A 40 20.43 2.78 -16.14
N ASP A 41 19.89 3.67 -15.29
CA ASP A 41 20.69 4.36 -14.25
C ASP A 41 21.25 3.37 -13.19
N LEU A 42 20.52 2.30 -12.88
CA LEU A 42 20.99 1.23 -12.02
C LEU A 42 22.14 0.42 -12.66
N GLU A 43 22.04 0.15 -13.96
CA GLU A 43 23.11 -0.52 -14.70
C GLU A 43 24.40 0.32 -14.71
N ASP A 44 24.30 1.62 -14.98
CA ASP A 44 25.43 2.54 -14.90
C ASP A 44 26.13 2.43 -13.53
N THR A 45 25.36 2.52 -12.46
CA THR A 45 25.87 2.45 -11.10
C THR A 45 26.55 1.11 -10.80
N ARG A 46 25.94 -0.02 -11.20
CA ARG A 46 26.51 -1.37 -11.03
C ARG A 46 27.78 -1.58 -11.86
N GLN A 47 27.81 -1.05 -13.08
CA GLN A 47 28.98 -1.10 -13.92
C GLN A 47 30.15 -0.30 -13.32
N GLU A 48 29.90 0.89 -12.79
CA GLU A 48 30.91 1.69 -12.08
C GLU A 48 31.45 0.97 -10.85
N GLU A 49 30.56 0.34 -10.05
CA GLU A 49 30.96 -0.46 -8.89
C GLU A 49 31.80 -1.69 -9.28
N ALA A 50 31.42 -2.40 -10.35
CA ALA A 50 32.18 -3.57 -10.84
C ALA A 50 33.59 -3.17 -11.32
N ILE A 51 33.69 -2.05 -12.07
CA ILE A 51 34.98 -1.50 -12.50
C ILE A 51 35.85 -1.15 -11.28
N PHE A 52 35.27 -0.53 -10.24
CA PHE A 52 35.99 -0.19 -9.01
C PHE A 52 36.49 -1.42 -8.26
N LYS A 53 35.71 -2.52 -8.27
CA LYS A 53 36.07 -3.81 -7.65
C LYS A 53 36.99 -4.66 -8.54
N GLY A 54 37.17 -4.31 -9.82
CA GLY A 54 37.91 -5.13 -10.81
C GLY A 54 37.16 -6.39 -11.21
N GLU A 55 35.84 -6.36 -11.16
CA GLU A 55 34.92 -7.44 -11.53
C GLU A 55 34.32 -7.20 -12.93
N ASP A 56 33.99 -8.27 -13.64
CA ASP A 56 33.24 -8.19 -14.89
C ASP A 56 31.76 -7.93 -14.58
N TYR A 57 31.13 -7.05 -15.36
CA TYR A 57 29.69 -6.75 -15.27
C TYR A 57 28.97 -7.26 -16.52
N GLU A 58 27.91 -8.04 -16.31
CA GLU A 58 27.02 -8.48 -17.39
C GLU A 58 25.75 -7.58 -17.37
N PRO A 59 25.50 -6.83 -18.45
CA PRO A 59 24.34 -5.93 -18.52
C PRO A 59 23.00 -6.69 -18.51
N ILE A 60 21.98 -6.09 -17.87
CA ILE A 60 20.60 -6.58 -17.86
C ILE A 60 20.05 -6.64 -19.29
N PHE A 61 20.32 -5.61 -20.08
CA PHE A 61 19.82 -5.47 -21.45
C PHE A 61 20.91 -5.69 -22.49
N LYS A 62 20.54 -6.34 -23.60
CA LYS A 62 21.37 -6.32 -24.80
C LYS A 62 21.57 -4.89 -25.27
N SER A 63 22.75 -4.59 -25.85
CA SER A 63 23.13 -3.24 -26.28
C SER A 63 22.06 -2.51 -27.10
N GLU A 64 21.37 -3.20 -28.02
CA GLU A 64 20.32 -2.61 -28.84
C GLU A 64 19.07 -2.14 -28.07
N PHE A 65 18.87 -2.66 -26.84
CA PHE A 65 17.73 -2.37 -25.95
C PHE A 65 18.13 -1.55 -24.70
N GLN A 66 19.39 -1.16 -24.56
CA GLN A 66 19.83 -0.20 -23.56
C GLN A 66 19.22 1.18 -23.86
N TRP A 67 18.88 1.94 -22.85
CA TRP A 67 18.18 3.22 -22.95
C TRP A 67 18.90 4.20 -23.89
N ASP A 68 20.20 4.32 -23.76
CA ASP A 68 21.05 5.21 -24.57
C ASP A 68 21.15 4.78 -26.06
N ASN A 69 20.65 3.61 -26.44
CA ASN A 69 20.65 3.17 -27.83
C ASN A 69 19.29 3.30 -28.52
N TRP A 70 18.18 3.00 -27.83
CA TRP A 70 16.86 3.07 -28.46
C TRP A 70 16.03 4.28 -28.04
N ALA A 71 16.12 4.68 -26.75
CA ALA A 71 15.27 5.72 -26.16
C ALA A 71 15.90 7.10 -26.30
N ALA A 72 17.14 7.29 -25.87
CA ALA A 72 17.81 8.58 -25.84
C ALA A 72 19.26 8.51 -26.35
N PRO A 73 19.46 8.19 -27.64
CA PRO A 73 20.81 8.13 -28.21
C PRO A 73 21.55 9.47 -28.04
N LYS A 74 22.82 9.36 -27.56
CA LYS A 74 23.67 10.50 -27.24
C LYS A 74 24.93 10.49 -28.11
N LEU A 75 25.42 11.70 -28.49
CA LEU A 75 26.72 11.92 -29.06
C LEU A 75 27.80 11.77 -27.96
N ILE A 76 29.07 11.62 -28.37
CA ILE A 76 30.24 11.53 -27.47
C ILE A 76 30.31 12.72 -26.47
N ASN A 77 29.77 13.87 -26.85
CA ASN A 77 29.71 15.06 -25.96
C ASN A 77 28.47 15.12 -25.06
N GLY A 78 27.71 14.02 -24.94
CA GLY A 78 26.51 13.92 -24.12
C GLY A 78 25.25 14.60 -24.64
N LYS A 79 25.31 15.23 -25.85
CA LYS A 79 24.12 15.84 -26.46
C LYS A 79 23.30 14.79 -27.21
N PRO A 80 21.96 14.98 -27.32
CA PRO A 80 21.10 14.07 -28.08
C PRO A 80 21.60 13.88 -29.51
N ASP A 81 21.69 12.63 -29.96
CA ASP A 81 21.97 12.29 -31.37
C ASP A 81 20.66 12.21 -32.15
N LEU A 82 20.22 13.36 -32.68
CA LEU A 82 18.98 13.48 -33.45
C LEU A 82 18.95 12.63 -34.72
N ASN A 83 20.12 12.20 -35.23
CA ASN A 83 20.19 11.35 -36.43
C ASN A 83 19.87 9.88 -36.11
N LYS A 84 20.11 9.44 -34.87
CA LYS A 84 19.81 8.08 -34.40
C LYS A 84 18.50 8.00 -33.68
N GLN A 85 17.96 9.13 -33.24
CA GLN A 85 16.73 9.18 -32.45
C GLN A 85 15.51 8.75 -33.28
N LEU A 86 14.83 7.69 -32.88
CA LEU A 86 13.60 7.23 -33.53
C LEU A 86 12.42 8.13 -33.14
N VAL A 87 11.57 8.41 -34.12
CA VAL A 87 10.37 9.25 -33.96
C VAL A 87 9.20 8.66 -34.76
N GLY A 88 7.99 9.11 -34.47
CA GLY A 88 6.80 8.69 -35.21
C GLY A 88 6.55 7.18 -35.18
N ASP A 89 6.11 6.62 -36.30
CA ASP A 89 5.72 5.23 -36.43
C ASP A 89 6.88 4.25 -36.19
N ASP A 90 8.10 4.63 -36.58
CA ASP A 90 9.30 3.81 -36.39
C ASP A 90 9.56 3.54 -34.86
N LEU A 91 9.32 4.54 -34.00
CA LEU A 91 9.45 4.40 -32.57
C LEU A 91 8.37 3.48 -32.00
N ILE A 92 7.12 3.63 -32.44
CA ILE A 92 6.01 2.76 -32.03
C ILE A 92 6.25 1.32 -32.50
N GLU A 93 6.73 1.14 -33.72
CA GLU A 93 7.06 -0.18 -34.25
C GLU A 93 8.19 -0.84 -33.44
N LEU A 94 9.28 -0.13 -33.15
CA LEU A 94 10.36 -0.66 -32.31
C LEU A 94 9.81 -1.12 -30.96
N VAL A 95 9.06 -0.27 -30.28
CA VAL A 95 8.54 -0.58 -28.94
C VAL A 95 7.62 -1.78 -28.99
N ASN A 96 6.66 -1.83 -29.91
CA ASN A 96 5.62 -2.87 -29.94
C ASN A 96 6.13 -4.21 -30.49
N THR A 97 7.04 -4.18 -31.48
CA THR A 97 7.44 -5.40 -32.22
C THR A 97 8.79 -5.97 -31.80
N LYS A 98 9.65 -5.16 -31.14
CA LYS A 98 10.98 -5.61 -30.72
C LYS A 98 11.20 -5.50 -29.23
N LEU A 99 11.06 -4.31 -28.64
CA LEU A 99 11.36 -4.06 -27.22
C LEU A 99 10.45 -4.86 -26.29
N PHE A 100 9.13 -4.73 -26.39
CA PHE A 100 8.20 -5.46 -25.52
C PHE A 100 8.30 -6.98 -25.70
N PRO A 101 8.38 -7.57 -26.91
CA PRO A 101 8.65 -8.99 -27.05
C PRO A 101 9.96 -9.47 -26.42
N TYR A 102 11.02 -8.67 -26.55
CA TYR A 102 12.32 -8.94 -25.91
C TYR A 102 12.19 -8.98 -24.38
N LEU A 103 11.59 -7.96 -23.76
CA LEU A 103 11.39 -7.90 -22.32
C LEU A 103 10.50 -9.03 -21.80
N LYS A 104 9.42 -9.38 -22.53
CA LYS A 104 8.57 -10.55 -22.21
C LYS A 104 9.34 -11.87 -22.24
N SER A 105 10.32 -12.01 -23.12
CA SER A 105 11.08 -13.26 -23.27
C SER A 105 11.86 -13.62 -22.02
N PHE A 106 12.20 -12.67 -21.17
CA PHE A 106 12.94 -12.89 -19.93
C PHE A 106 12.24 -13.83 -18.95
N LYS A 107 10.91 -13.86 -18.93
CA LYS A 107 10.15 -14.80 -18.10
C LYS A 107 10.49 -16.28 -18.39
N ASN A 108 10.94 -16.58 -19.62
CA ASN A 108 11.26 -17.94 -20.07
C ASN A 108 12.74 -18.25 -20.01
N THR A 109 13.59 -17.29 -19.68
CA THR A 109 15.08 -17.45 -19.70
C THR A 109 15.67 -17.68 -18.33
N VAL A 110 14.93 -17.33 -17.25
CA VAL A 110 15.40 -17.42 -15.87
C VAL A 110 14.33 -18.12 -15.03
N GLU A 111 14.75 -19.11 -14.23
CA GLU A 111 13.84 -19.86 -13.33
C GLU A 111 13.71 -19.20 -11.95
N ASP A 112 14.72 -18.44 -11.49
CA ASP A 112 14.70 -17.79 -10.19
C ASP A 112 13.75 -16.58 -10.21
N SER A 113 12.66 -16.69 -9.48
CA SER A 113 11.65 -15.64 -9.35
C SER A 113 12.16 -14.36 -8.64
N LYS A 114 13.33 -14.40 -8.01
CA LYS A 114 13.99 -13.23 -7.42
C LYS A 114 14.87 -12.48 -8.42
N ASP A 115 15.25 -13.11 -9.53
CA ASP A 115 16.08 -12.49 -10.55
C ASP A 115 15.36 -11.30 -11.20
N ILE A 116 16.11 -10.22 -11.45
CA ILE A 116 15.53 -8.99 -12.06
C ILE A 116 14.98 -9.26 -13.46
N HIS A 117 15.62 -10.15 -14.25
CA HIS A 117 15.11 -10.52 -15.57
C HIS A 117 13.75 -11.21 -15.45
N TYR A 118 13.58 -12.14 -14.48
CA TYR A 118 12.30 -12.78 -14.25
C TYR A 118 11.20 -11.73 -13.95
N LYS A 119 11.50 -10.75 -13.06
CA LYS A 119 10.58 -9.66 -12.72
C LYS A 119 10.22 -8.80 -13.92
N ILE A 120 11.20 -8.43 -14.74
CA ILE A 120 10.98 -7.71 -16.00
C ILE A 120 10.05 -8.52 -16.91
N GLY A 121 10.33 -9.81 -17.09
CA GLY A 121 9.51 -10.70 -17.90
C GLY A 121 8.07 -10.82 -17.42
N GLU A 122 7.84 -10.92 -16.11
CA GLU A 122 6.49 -10.91 -15.52
C GLU A 122 5.78 -9.58 -15.75
N ILE A 123 6.42 -8.45 -15.44
CA ILE A 123 5.85 -7.12 -15.63
C ILE A 123 5.41 -6.91 -17.08
N PHE A 124 6.32 -7.12 -18.03
CA PHE A 124 6.03 -6.87 -19.45
C PHE A 124 5.12 -7.93 -20.08
N SER A 125 4.88 -9.07 -19.43
CA SER A 125 3.86 -10.02 -19.86
C SER A 125 2.44 -9.52 -19.62
N GLU A 126 2.24 -8.68 -18.61
CA GLU A 126 0.94 -8.18 -18.18
C GLU A 126 0.59 -6.80 -18.77
N ILE A 127 1.56 -6.08 -19.30
CA ILE A 127 1.36 -4.74 -19.86
C ILE A 127 1.69 -4.69 -21.35
N GLY A 128 1.13 -3.66 -22.00
CA GLY A 128 1.44 -3.29 -23.39
C GLY A 128 1.55 -1.79 -23.54
N ASN A 129 2.28 -1.37 -24.54
CA ASN A 129 2.25 0.03 -24.95
C ASN A 129 0.86 0.37 -25.51
N LYS A 130 0.20 1.38 -24.94
CA LYS A 130 -1.09 1.92 -25.40
C LYS A 130 -0.93 3.25 -26.13
N ILE A 131 0.21 3.92 -26.01
CA ILE A 131 0.46 5.18 -26.67
C ILE A 131 0.48 4.95 -28.20
N GLN A 132 -0.41 5.61 -28.93
CA GLN A 132 -0.55 5.46 -30.37
C GLN A 132 0.25 6.49 -31.15
N SER A 133 0.45 7.68 -30.59
CA SER A 133 1.24 8.73 -31.24
C SER A 133 2.73 8.56 -30.94
N GLY A 134 3.53 8.24 -31.94
CA GLY A 134 4.99 8.18 -31.80
C GLY A 134 5.62 9.53 -31.47
N ARG A 135 4.94 10.65 -31.79
CA ARG A 135 5.33 11.99 -31.35
C ARG A 135 5.14 12.13 -29.83
N ASN A 136 3.98 11.70 -29.32
CA ASN A 136 3.68 11.75 -27.90
C ASN A 136 4.65 10.86 -27.11
N LEU A 137 4.88 9.64 -27.59
CA LEU A 137 5.85 8.72 -26.98
C LEU A 137 7.25 9.33 -26.94
N ARG A 138 7.70 9.95 -28.04
CA ARG A 138 9.00 10.63 -28.10
C ARG A 138 9.11 11.75 -27.07
N GLU A 139 8.09 12.61 -26.98
CA GLU A 139 8.07 13.71 -26.03
C GLU A 139 8.11 13.21 -24.59
N ILE A 140 7.38 12.14 -24.26
CA ILE A 140 7.41 11.50 -22.93
C ILE A 140 8.81 10.96 -22.61
N ILE A 141 9.44 10.23 -23.55
CA ILE A 141 10.79 9.71 -23.38
C ILE A 141 11.78 10.86 -23.15
N ASP A 142 11.70 11.95 -23.93
CA ASP A 142 12.57 13.11 -23.77
C ASP A 142 12.40 13.85 -22.43
N LEU A 143 11.21 13.78 -21.83
CA LEU A 143 10.95 14.31 -20.49
C LEU A 143 11.53 13.39 -19.41
N VAL A 144 11.38 12.08 -19.58
CA VAL A 144 11.89 11.08 -18.63
C VAL A 144 13.41 10.99 -18.68
N ASP A 145 14.04 11.12 -19.87
CA ASP A 145 15.50 11.10 -20.01
C ASP A 145 16.22 12.23 -19.24
N LYS A 146 15.51 13.32 -18.93
CA LYS A 146 16.04 14.42 -18.11
C LYS A 146 15.99 14.15 -16.60
N MET A 147 15.32 13.09 -16.21
CA MET A 147 15.22 12.68 -14.82
C MET A 147 16.42 11.78 -14.50
N GLU A 148 17.08 12.02 -13.40
CA GLU A 148 18.18 11.22 -12.88
C GLU A 148 17.70 10.43 -11.66
N PHE A 149 18.12 9.17 -11.55
CA PHE A 149 17.72 8.25 -10.47
C PHE A 149 18.94 7.59 -9.83
N LYS A 150 20.02 8.36 -9.70
CA LYS A 150 21.32 7.87 -9.20
C LYS A 150 21.51 8.09 -7.70
N THR A 151 20.87 9.13 -7.15
CA THR A 151 20.97 9.46 -5.73
C THR A 151 19.72 9.06 -4.96
N GLN A 152 19.85 8.83 -3.64
CA GLN A 152 18.72 8.47 -2.80
C GLN A 152 17.65 9.59 -2.76
N ASP A 153 18.06 10.86 -2.76
CA ASP A 153 17.13 12.00 -2.74
C ASP A 153 16.29 12.03 -4.03
N GLU A 154 16.89 11.75 -5.19
CA GLU A 154 16.19 11.68 -6.47
C GLU A 154 15.20 10.51 -6.51
N LEU A 155 15.57 9.36 -5.95
CA LEU A 155 14.67 8.21 -5.80
C LEU A 155 13.53 8.50 -4.84
N ASP A 156 13.77 9.16 -3.74
CA ASP A 156 12.75 9.55 -2.76
C ASP A 156 11.76 10.56 -3.39
N ASP A 157 12.23 11.53 -4.19
CA ASP A 157 11.40 12.47 -4.93
C ASP A 157 10.54 11.77 -5.99
N LEU A 158 11.12 10.87 -6.79
CA LEU A 158 10.40 10.07 -7.77
C LEU A 158 9.34 9.19 -7.11
N SER A 159 9.72 8.52 -6.03
CA SER A 159 8.82 7.65 -5.26
C SER A 159 7.62 8.42 -4.71
N ALA A 160 7.85 9.63 -4.16
CA ALA A 160 6.78 10.49 -3.66
C ALA A 160 5.81 10.90 -4.77
N LEU A 161 6.32 11.26 -5.95
CA LEU A 161 5.49 11.61 -7.11
C LEU A 161 4.72 10.41 -7.66
N TYR A 162 5.36 9.24 -7.73
CA TYR A 162 4.71 8.00 -8.15
C TYR A 162 3.57 7.63 -7.22
N GLU A 163 3.78 7.76 -5.92
CA GLU A 163 2.75 7.54 -4.91
C GLU A 163 1.58 8.53 -5.02
N ASP A 164 1.84 9.80 -5.32
CA ASP A 164 0.77 10.76 -5.54
C ASP A 164 -0.10 10.37 -6.75
N ARG A 165 0.48 9.75 -7.78
CA ARG A 165 -0.28 9.18 -8.90
C ARG A 165 -1.11 7.97 -8.48
N ILE A 166 -0.55 7.07 -7.69
CA ILE A 166 -1.30 5.93 -7.13
C ILE A 166 -2.49 6.42 -6.29
N LYS A 167 -2.34 7.48 -5.50
CA LYS A 167 -3.45 8.09 -4.73
C LYS A 167 -4.58 8.58 -5.64
N LEU A 168 -4.25 9.19 -6.79
CA LEU A 168 -5.25 9.65 -7.75
C LEU A 168 -6.09 8.51 -8.32
N LEU A 169 -5.50 7.32 -8.51
CA LEU A 169 -6.24 6.10 -8.89
C LEU A 169 -7.26 5.70 -7.84
N GLY A 170 -6.89 5.76 -6.56
CA GLY A 170 -7.79 5.48 -5.44
C GLY A 170 -9.03 6.38 -5.42
N GLY A 171 -8.92 7.63 -5.89
CA GLY A 171 -10.03 8.59 -5.98
C GLY A 171 -10.94 8.44 -7.21
N ALA A 172 -10.54 7.67 -8.21
CA ALA A 172 -11.21 7.62 -9.53
C ALA A 172 -12.23 6.46 -9.69
N GLY A 173 -12.69 5.81 -8.61
CA GLY A 173 -13.72 4.77 -8.66
C GLY A 173 -13.24 3.38 -8.24
N ARG A 174 -13.51 2.32 -9.02
CA ARG A 174 -13.28 0.91 -8.66
C ARG A 174 -11.86 0.54 -8.19
N SER A 175 -10.87 1.40 -8.38
CA SER A 175 -9.47 1.19 -8.00
C SER A 175 -9.11 1.62 -6.57
N GLY A 176 -10.05 2.24 -5.83
CA GLY A 176 -9.83 2.65 -4.43
C GLY A 176 -9.53 1.52 -3.44
N GLU A 177 -9.72 0.28 -3.85
CA GLU A 177 -9.39 -0.93 -3.08
C GLU A 177 -7.89 -1.11 -2.83
N TYR A 178 -7.01 -0.38 -3.54
CA TYR A 178 -5.56 -0.65 -3.54
C TYR A 178 -4.73 0.33 -2.72
N TYR A 179 -5.36 1.33 -2.10
CA TYR A 179 -4.63 2.37 -1.40
C TYR A 179 -5.04 2.49 0.07
N THR A 180 -4.09 2.30 0.96
CA THR A 180 -4.23 2.59 2.39
C THR A 180 -3.59 3.94 2.70
N PRO A 181 -4.26 4.84 3.46
CA PRO A 181 -3.69 6.14 3.80
C PRO A 181 -2.32 6.01 4.48
N ARG A 182 -1.32 6.72 3.96
CA ARG A 182 0.06 6.65 4.47
C ARG A 182 0.19 6.95 5.97
N PRO A 183 -0.52 7.95 6.53
CA PRO A 183 -0.47 8.19 7.98
C PRO A 183 -0.93 7.00 8.82
N LEU A 184 -1.92 6.23 8.34
CA LEU A 184 -2.34 5.00 9.01
C LEU A 184 -1.25 3.92 8.93
N ILE A 185 -0.67 3.71 7.75
CA ILE A 185 0.44 2.75 7.55
C ILE A 185 1.60 3.09 8.48
N GLN A 186 2.04 4.35 8.48
CA GLN A 186 3.14 4.85 9.33
C GLN A 186 2.85 4.65 10.82
N ALA A 187 1.61 4.89 11.25
CA ALA A 187 1.22 4.66 12.64
C ALA A 187 1.25 3.16 12.98
N MET A 188 0.75 2.28 12.11
CA MET A 188 0.81 0.82 12.32
C MET A 188 2.27 0.32 12.40
N ILE A 189 3.14 0.78 11.50
CA ILE A 189 4.58 0.43 11.52
C ILE A 189 5.26 0.92 12.81
N ARG A 190 5.01 2.18 13.22
CA ARG A 190 5.58 2.75 14.45
C ARG A 190 5.06 2.06 15.72
N ALA A 191 3.83 1.57 15.71
CA ALA A 191 3.25 0.81 16.81
C ALA A 191 3.93 -0.56 16.95
N ILE A 192 4.05 -1.32 15.86
CA ILE A 192 4.72 -2.64 15.83
C ILE A 192 6.23 -2.52 16.03
N ASP A 193 6.86 -1.44 15.51
CA ASP A 193 8.30 -1.18 15.58
C ASP A 193 9.14 -2.38 15.06
N PRO A 194 8.97 -2.75 13.77
CA PRO A 194 9.72 -3.86 13.20
C PRO A 194 11.24 -3.62 13.29
N LYS A 195 12.02 -4.72 13.37
CA LYS A 195 13.47 -4.66 13.56
C LYS A 195 14.20 -5.09 12.28
N PRO A 196 15.40 -4.51 11.99
CA PRO A 196 16.27 -5.00 10.93
C PRO A 196 16.56 -6.50 11.05
N GLY A 197 16.77 -7.18 9.92
CA GLY A 197 17.03 -8.62 9.87
C GLY A 197 15.80 -9.50 10.10
N LYS A 198 14.59 -8.93 10.03
CA LYS A 198 13.30 -9.60 10.17
C LYS A 198 12.48 -9.48 8.90
N THR A 199 11.60 -10.45 8.67
CA THR A 199 10.76 -10.53 7.48
C THR A 199 9.40 -9.86 7.70
N ILE A 200 8.90 -9.15 6.67
CA ILE A 200 7.60 -8.48 6.66
C ILE A 200 6.79 -8.98 5.48
N TYR A 201 5.53 -9.35 5.72
CA TYR A 201 4.64 -9.88 4.70
C TYR A 201 3.35 -9.09 4.57
N ASP A 202 2.96 -8.84 3.32
CA ASP A 202 1.64 -8.32 2.95
C ASP A 202 1.02 -9.20 1.84
N GLY A 203 0.06 -10.03 2.21
CA GLY A 203 -0.65 -10.92 1.28
C GLY A 203 -1.73 -10.25 0.44
N ALA A 204 -1.97 -8.95 0.64
CA ALA A 204 -2.94 -8.15 -0.10
C ALA A 204 -2.33 -6.78 -0.47
N ALA A 205 -1.10 -6.81 -0.98
CA ALA A 205 -0.18 -5.68 -0.98
C ALA A 205 -0.66 -4.45 -1.77
N GLY A 206 -1.57 -4.60 -2.72
CA GLY A 206 -2.01 -3.48 -3.56
C GLY A 206 -0.81 -2.78 -4.20
N SER A 207 -0.63 -1.49 -3.91
CA SER A 207 0.52 -0.70 -4.36
C SER A 207 1.80 -0.90 -3.50
N ALA A 208 1.84 -1.91 -2.64
CA ALA A 208 2.92 -2.24 -1.72
C ALA A 208 3.24 -1.18 -0.65
N GLY A 209 2.26 -0.34 -0.30
CA GLY A 209 2.45 0.77 0.61
C GLY A 209 2.95 0.42 2.00
N PHE A 210 2.52 -0.71 2.57
CA PHE A 210 3.06 -1.19 3.85
C PHE A 210 4.54 -1.54 3.74
N LEU A 211 4.97 -2.10 2.62
CA LEU A 211 6.34 -2.54 2.43
C LEU A 211 7.28 -1.37 2.16
N THR A 212 6.88 -0.42 1.31
CA THR A 212 7.69 0.77 1.00
C THR A 212 7.87 1.67 2.23
N GLU A 213 6.81 1.91 3.01
CA GLU A 213 6.89 2.66 4.26
C GLU A 213 7.70 1.91 5.34
N SER A 214 7.62 0.57 5.37
CA SER A 214 8.46 -0.23 6.25
C SER A 214 9.93 -0.19 5.84
N TYR A 215 10.23 -0.15 4.54
CA TYR A 215 11.59 0.04 4.04
C TYR A 215 12.15 1.38 4.49
N ALA A 216 11.43 2.49 4.27
CA ALA A 216 11.85 3.81 4.72
C ALA A 216 12.10 3.84 6.24
N TYR A 217 11.23 3.22 7.03
CA TYR A 217 11.36 3.15 8.49
C TYR A 217 12.56 2.31 8.95
N LEU A 218 12.89 1.21 8.25
CA LEU A 218 13.98 0.31 8.60
C LEU A 218 15.34 0.75 8.06
N ARG A 219 15.38 1.48 6.94
CA ARG A 219 16.60 2.00 6.32
C ARG A 219 17.43 2.80 7.32
N ASP A 220 16.78 3.70 8.05
CA ASP A 220 17.47 4.53 9.05
C ASP A 220 17.92 3.75 10.29
N LYS A 221 17.39 2.54 10.50
CA LYS A 221 17.71 1.65 11.63
C LYS A 221 18.77 0.60 11.29
N ALA A 222 18.91 0.24 10.02
CA ALA A 222 19.93 -0.69 9.55
C ALA A 222 21.29 -0.02 9.64
N LYS A 223 22.22 -0.62 10.40
CA LYS A 223 23.52 -0.01 10.73
C LYS A 223 24.71 -0.76 10.11
N THR A 224 24.49 -1.99 9.66
CA THR A 224 25.53 -2.81 9.07
C THR A 224 25.27 -3.09 7.59
N PRO A 225 26.30 -3.30 6.77
CA PRO A 225 26.13 -3.70 5.38
C PRO A 225 25.28 -4.97 5.21
N SER A 226 25.39 -5.92 6.13
CA SER A 226 24.58 -7.15 6.12
C SER A 226 23.09 -6.85 6.37
N GLU A 227 22.77 -5.95 7.30
CA GLU A 227 21.38 -5.54 7.54
C GLU A 227 20.79 -4.79 6.35
N LEU A 228 21.58 -3.90 5.71
CA LEU A 228 21.15 -3.17 4.51
C LEU A 228 20.92 -4.12 3.34
N ARG A 229 21.79 -5.11 3.15
CA ARG A 229 21.59 -6.13 2.13
C ARG A 229 20.33 -6.95 2.38
N PHE A 230 20.16 -7.46 3.60
CA PHE A 230 18.97 -8.21 3.99
C PHE A 230 17.69 -7.37 3.81
N LEU A 231 17.75 -6.06 4.13
CA LEU A 231 16.65 -5.12 3.96
C LEU A 231 16.21 -5.02 2.49
N LYS A 232 17.16 -5.00 1.55
CA LYS A 232 16.88 -4.88 0.12
C LYS A 232 16.42 -6.19 -0.53
N GLU A 233 16.91 -7.34 -0.06
CA GLU A 233 16.76 -8.62 -0.75
C GLU A 233 15.75 -9.56 -0.08
N ASP A 234 15.70 -9.62 1.27
CA ASP A 234 15.04 -10.69 2.01
C ASP A 234 14.05 -10.23 3.09
N THR A 235 13.82 -8.92 3.25
CA THR A 235 12.89 -8.42 4.27
C THR A 235 11.44 -8.47 3.80
N PHE A 236 11.13 -8.12 2.54
CA PHE A 236 9.78 -7.81 2.11
C PHE A 236 9.20 -8.87 1.19
N TYR A 237 8.02 -9.36 1.56
CA TYR A 237 7.29 -10.38 0.81
C TYR A 237 5.86 -9.93 0.56
N ALA A 238 5.36 -10.12 -0.66
CA ALA A 238 4.05 -9.64 -1.07
C ALA A 238 3.35 -10.58 -2.03
N LYS A 239 2.00 -10.52 -2.04
CA LYS A 239 1.18 -11.19 -3.05
C LYS A 239 0.11 -10.23 -3.57
N ASN A 240 -0.14 -10.28 -4.86
CA ASN A 240 -1.23 -9.59 -5.55
C ASN A 240 -1.93 -10.52 -6.53
N LYS A 241 -3.27 -10.53 -6.50
CA LYS A 241 -4.09 -11.35 -7.40
C LYS A 241 -4.28 -10.73 -8.77
N LYS A 242 -4.37 -9.39 -8.84
CA LYS A 242 -4.63 -8.66 -10.08
C LYS A 242 -3.32 -8.17 -10.71
N PRO A 243 -3.19 -8.19 -12.05
CA PRO A 243 -1.97 -7.78 -12.75
C PRO A 243 -1.58 -6.32 -12.46
N GLU A 244 -2.56 -5.42 -12.50
CA GLU A 244 -2.32 -3.99 -12.33
C GLU A 244 -1.74 -3.62 -10.95
N PRO A 245 -2.32 -4.03 -9.79
CA PRO A 245 -1.69 -3.80 -8.49
C PRO A 245 -0.35 -4.53 -8.33
N TYR A 246 -0.18 -5.70 -8.96
CA TYR A 246 1.10 -6.40 -8.98
C TYR A 246 2.19 -5.56 -9.63
N LEU A 247 1.91 -5.01 -10.83
CA LEU A 247 2.81 -4.12 -11.56
C LEU A 247 3.13 -2.88 -10.71
N LEU A 248 2.08 -2.15 -10.29
CA LEU A 248 2.24 -0.90 -9.55
C LEU A 248 3.01 -1.10 -8.24
N GLY A 249 2.71 -2.17 -7.52
CA GLY A 249 3.38 -2.51 -6.26
C GLY A 249 4.84 -2.92 -6.47
N THR A 250 5.13 -3.74 -7.48
CA THR A 250 6.50 -4.16 -7.81
C THR A 250 7.35 -2.95 -8.16
N MET A 251 6.84 -2.08 -9.03
CA MET A 251 7.56 -0.86 -9.42
C MET A 251 7.72 0.11 -8.25
N ASN A 252 6.68 0.28 -7.44
CA ASN A 252 6.76 1.11 -6.25
C ASN A 252 7.86 0.64 -5.28
N MET A 253 7.99 -0.68 -5.08
CA MET A 253 9.07 -1.25 -4.27
C MET A 253 10.44 -0.97 -4.87
N ILE A 254 10.61 -1.16 -6.18
CA ILE A 254 11.87 -0.93 -6.88
C ILE A 254 12.26 0.56 -6.80
N LEU A 255 11.34 1.48 -7.07
CA LEU A 255 11.59 2.92 -7.00
C LEU A 255 11.94 3.40 -5.57
N HIS A 256 11.55 2.66 -4.52
CA HIS A 256 11.97 2.92 -3.15
C HIS A 256 13.33 2.27 -2.79
N GLY A 257 14.01 1.62 -3.73
CA GLY A 257 15.32 1.01 -3.53
C GLY A 257 15.29 -0.46 -3.08
N ILE A 258 14.14 -1.14 -3.17
CA ILE A 258 14.04 -2.59 -2.99
C ILE A 258 14.30 -3.24 -4.34
N GLU A 259 15.56 -3.52 -4.63
CA GLU A 259 16.04 -3.90 -5.97
C GLU A 259 15.47 -5.23 -6.49
N SER A 260 15.18 -6.16 -5.58
CA SER A 260 14.63 -7.49 -5.92
C SER A 260 13.39 -7.80 -5.08
N PRO A 261 12.22 -7.20 -5.42
CA PRO A 261 11.01 -7.39 -4.63
C PRO A 261 10.53 -8.85 -4.64
N ASN A 262 10.36 -9.46 -3.46
CA ASN A 262 9.71 -10.78 -3.34
C ASN A 262 8.19 -10.62 -3.45
N MET A 263 7.71 -10.05 -4.54
CA MET A 263 6.29 -9.92 -4.85
C MET A 263 5.88 -11.00 -5.87
N THR A 264 4.78 -11.70 -5.60
CA THR A 264 4.28 -12.78 -6.44
C THR A 264 2.90 -12.43 -7.01
N HIS A 265 2.73 -12.61 -8.31
CA HIS A 265 1.44 -12.47 -8.98
C HIS A 265 0.61 -13.75 -8.78
N THR A 266 -0.19 -13.80 -7.73
CA THR A 266 -1.03 -14.95 -7.38
C THR A 266 -2.20 -14.57 -6.51
N ASN A 267 -3.24 -15.39 -6.50
CA ASN A 267 -4.31 -15.26 -5.51
C ASN A 267 -3.85 -15.86 -4.17
N THR A 268 -3.65 -15.01 -3.17
CA THR A 268 -3.22 -15.40 -1.82
C THR A 268 -4.06 -16.50 -1.20
N LEU A 269 -5.37 -16.51 -1.46
CA LEU A 269 -6.31 -17.45 -0.87
C LEU A 269 -6.33 -18.84 -1.55
N THR A 270 -5.59 -19.03 -2.65
CA THR A 270 -5.43 -20.37 -3.25
C THR A 270 -4.41 -21.23 -2.53
N GLU A 271 -3.58 -20.64 -1.67
CA GLU A 271 -2.62 -21.38 -0.85
C GLU A 271 -3.36 -22.18 0.24
N ASP A 272 -3.11 -23.49 0.32
CA ASP A 272 -3.67 -24.33 1.37
C ASP A 272 -2.97 -23.99 2.71
N THR A 273 -3.74 -23.49 3.67
CA THR A 273 -3.21 -23.10 4.98
C THR A 273 -2.73 -24.30 5.81
N HIS A 274 -3.08 -25.54 5.45
CA HIS A 274 -2.63 -26.75 6.11
C HIS A 274 -1.18 -27.13 5.72
N ASP A 275 -0.73 -26.69 4.54
CA ASP A 275 0.62 -26.98 4.02
C ASP A 275 1.68 -25.97 4.49
N ILE A 276 1.27 -24.87 5.15
CA ILE A 276 2.17 -23.81 5.60
C ILE A 276 3.10 -24.32 6.73
N GLN A 277 4.40 -24.35 6.43
CA GLN A 277 5.47 -24.76 7.34
C GLN A 277 6.15 -23.53 7.98
N ASP A 278 7.06 -23.77 8.94
CA ASP A 278 7.79 -22.68 9.63
C ASP A 278 8.64 -21.82 8.69
N LYS A 279 9.21 -22.41 7.64
CA LYS A 279 9.95 -21.68 6.59
C LYS A 279 9.10 -20.69 5.79
N ASP A 280 7.78 -20.93 5.74
CA ASP A 280 6.81 -20.14 4.98
C ASP A 280 6.20 -18.99 5.83
N ARG A 281 6.69 -18.81 7.07
CA ARG A 281 6.16 -17.84 8.02
C ARG A 281 7.06 -16.64 8.15
N TYR A 282 6.45 -15.52 8.49
CA TYR A 282 7.08 -14.21 8.59
C TYR A 282 7.08 -13.68 10.01
N ASP A 283 8.05 -12.81 10.34
CA ASP A 283 8.17 -12.20 11.67
C ASP A 283 7.09 -11.12 11.89
N TYR A 284 6.76 -10.37 10.83
CA TYR A 284 5.72 -9.35 10.88
C TYR A 284 4.75 -9.48 9.71
N ILE A 285 3.47 -9.16 9.98
CA ILE A 285 2.43 -9.06 8.94
C ILE A 285 1.73 -7.72 9.08
N LEU A 286 1.77 -6.93 8.01
CA LEU A 286 1.14 -5.63 7.90
C LEU A 286 0.27 -5.63 6.66
N ALA A 287 -1.06 -5.55 6.81
CA ALA A 287 -1.94 -5.69 5.66
C ALA A 287 -3.28 -4.99 5.84
N ASN A 288 -3.84 -4.60 4.70
CA ASN A 288 -5.22 -4.12 4.55
C ASN A 288 -5.92 -4.96 3.47
N PRO A 289 -6.46 -6.15 3.82
CA PRO A 289 -7.14 -7.00 2.86
C PRO A 289 -8.47 -6.38 2.39
N PRO A 290 -9.02 -6.84 1.24
CA PRO A 290 -10.31 -6.37 0.73
C PRO A 290 -11.42 -6.51 1.78
N PHE A 291 -12.19 -5.42 2.01
CA PHE A 291 -13.27 -5.41 3.01
C PHE A 291 -14.53 -6.16 2.56
N GLY A 292 -14.64 -6.53 1.31
CA GLY A 292 -15.78 -7.21 0.73
C GLY A 292 -15.37 -8.31 -0.21
N GLY A 293 -16.37 -9.04 -0.69
CA GLY A 293 -16.16 -10.15 -1.59
C GLY A 293 -16.59 -11.48 -0.97
N SER A 294 -16.83 -12.42 -1.87
CA SER A 294 -17.25 -13.78 -1.51
C SER A 294 -16.41 -14.75 -2.33
N GLU A 295 -15.80 -15.72 -1.67
CA GLU A 295 -14.98 -16.73 -2.31
C GLU A 295 -15.77 -18.03 -2.57
N HIS A 296 -15.43 -18.70 -3.66
CA HIS A 296 -16.03 -19.99 -4.04
C HIS A 296 -15.66 -21.10 -3.04
N ALA A 297 -16.47 -22.15 -3.00
CA ALA A 297 -16.29 -23.29 -2.09
C ALA A 297 -14.92 -23.98 -2.24
N GLU A 298 -14.33 -23.95 -3.43
CA GLU A 298 -12.99 -24.46 -3.70
C GLU A 298 -11.92 -23.74 -2.87
N ILE A 299 -11.94 -22.41 -2.88
CA ILE A 299 -11.03 -21.57 -2.08
C ILE A 299 -11.25 -21.80 -0.56
N GLN A 300 -12.52 -21.90 -0.14
CA GLN A 300 -12.84 -22.09 1.28
C GLN A 300 -12.28 -23.39 1.86
N ARG A 301 -12.00 -24.42 1.04
CA ARG A 301 -11.42 -25.69 1.47
C ARG A 301 -9.98 -25.57 1.98
N ASN A 302 -9.27 -24.53 1.54
CA ASN A 302 -7.90 -24.25 1.95
C ASN A 302 -7.79 -23.72 3.40
N PHE A 303 -8.92 -23.58 4.10
CA PHE A 303 -8.98 -22.94 5.43
C PHE A 303 -9.67 -23.84 6.46
N THR A 304 -9.18 -23.76 7.70
CA THR A 304 -9.73 -24.53 8.83
C THR A 304 -11.17 -24.12 9.12
N ILE A 305 -11.48 -22.83 9.14
CA ILE A 305 -12.83 -22.30 9.35
C ILE A 305 -13.37 -21.82 8.00
N LYS A 306 -14.32 -22.59 7.47
CA LYS A 306 -14.93 -22.30 6.17
C LYS A 306 -15.87 -21.11 6.26
N THR A 307 -15.64 -20.13 5.41
CA THR A 307 -16.48 -18.93 5.27
C THR A 307 -16.43 -18.43 3.83
N ARG A 308 -17.48 -17.74 3.40
CA ARG A 308 -17.49 -17.06 2.09
C ARG A 308 -16.82 -15.69 2.16
N GLU A 309 -16.72 -15.09 3.34
CA GLU A 309 -16.24 -13.72 3.49
C GLU A 309 -14.72 -13.64 3.26
N THR A 310 -14.34 -12.95 2.20
CA THR A 310 -12.94 -12.81 1.76
C THR A 310 -12.03 -12.27 2.87
N ALA A 311 -12.47 -11.25 3.63
CA ALA A 311 -11.70 -10.67 4.72
C ALA A 311 -11.38 -11.68 5.84
N ASN A 312 -12.34 -12.55 6.16
CA ASN A 312 -12.17 -13.60 7.17
C ASN A 312 -11.20 -14.70 6.73
N LEU A 313 -11.14 -15.01 5.44
CA LEU A 313 -10.16 -15.95 4.88
C LEU A 313 -8.75 -15.32 4.90
N PHE A 314 -8.61 -14.04 4.55
CA PHE A 314 -7.34 -13.33 4.68
C PHE A 314 -6.83 -13.32 6.11
N LEU A 315 -7.70 -13.04 7.09
CA LEU A 315 -7.28 -13.05 8.50
C LEU A 315 -6.74 -14.43 8.92
N GLN A 316 -7.42 -15.53 8.56
CA GLN A 316 -6.93 -16.89 8.82
C GLN A 316 -5.59 -17.15 8.13
N HIS A 317 -5.43 -16.72 6.86
CA HIS A 317 -4.16 -16.82 6.13
C HIS A 317 -3.04 -16.10 6.90
N PHE A 318 -3.25 -14.87 7.34
CA PHE A 318 -2.26 -14.11 8.11
C PHE A 318 -1.93 -14.78 9.45
N MET A 319 -2.92 -15.27 10.17
CA MET A 319 -2.71 -16.03 11.42
C MET A 319 -1.81 -17.26 11.19
N LYS A 320 -1.97 -17.97 10.07
CA LYS A 320 -1.12 -19.13 9.71
C LYS A 320 0.29 -18.72 9.26
N LYS A 321 0.40 -17.65 8.46
CA LYS A 321 1.68 -17.12 7.96
C LYS A 321 2.51 -16.41 9.03
N LEU A 322 1.95 -16.05 10.16
CA LEU A 322 2.69 -15.43 11.24
C LEU A 322 3.55 -16.46 11.98
N ARG A 323 4.83 -16.15 12.19
CA ARG A 323 5.77 -16.97 12.97
C ARG A 323 5.40 -16.90 14.46
N VAL A 324 5.74 -17.94 15.22
CA VAL A 324 5.61 -17.89 16.68
C VAL A 324 6.51 -16.78 17.23
N GLY A 325 5.95 -15.93 18.08
CA GLY A 325 6.60 -14.69 18.56
C GLY A 325 6.53 -13.52 17.59
N GLY A 326 6.04 -13.75 16.37
CA GLY A 326 5.80 -12.68 15.38
C GLY A 326 4.56 -11.86 15.70
N GLU A 327 4.46 -10.67 15.11
CA GLU A 327 3.42 -9.68 15.38
C GLU A 327 2.75 -9.18 14.11
N ALA A 328 1.44 -8.94 14.17
CA ALA A 328 0.66 -8.50 13.04
C ALA A 328 -0.19 -7.27 13.36
N ALA A 329 -0.37 -6.38 12.37
CA ALA A 329 -1.38 -5.33 12.38
C ALA A 329 -2.22 -5.42 11.12
N ILE A 330 -3.50 -5.75 11.27
CA ILE A 330 -4.40 -6.03 10.15
C ILE A 330 -5.60 -5.08 10.21
N VAL A 331 -5.85 -4.38 9.11
CA VAL A 331 -7.07 -3.56 8.95
C VAL A 331 -8.23 -4.48 8.58
N ILE A 332 -9.34 -4.38 9.30
CA ILE A 332 -10.55 -5.17 9.04
C ILE A 332 -11.81 -4.32 9.28
N LYS A 333 -12.95 -4.74 8.74
CA LYS A 333 -14.24 -4.09 9.04
C LYS A 333 -14.54 -4.15 10.54
N ASN A 334 -15.08 -3.06 11.07
CA ASN A 334 -15.55 -3.00 12.46
C ASN A 334 -16.57 -4.10 12.78
N THR A 335 -17.41 -4.50 11.82
CA THR A 335 -18.39 -5.57 11.96
C THR A 335 -17.77 -6.94 12.34
N PHE A 336 -16.48 -7.17 12.08
CA PHE A 336 -15.75 -8.34 12.54
C PHE A 336 -15.83 -8.52 14.05
N LEU A 337 -15.90 -7.43 14.81
CA LEU A 337 -15.92 -7.49 16.28
C LEU A 337 -17.19 -8.13 16.84
N THR A 338 -18.33 -7.97 16.17
CA THR A 338 -19.65 -8.34 16.69
C THR A 338 -20.44 -9.34 15.84
N ASN A 339 -20.18 -9.42 14.52
CA ASN A 339 -20.97 -10.24 13.59
C ASN A 339 -20.84 -11.74 13.88
N GLU A 340 -21.90 -12.48 13.56
CA GLU A 340 -21.96 -13.94 13.60
C GLU A 340 -21.37 -14.55 14.88
N PRO A 341 -21.93 -14.26 16.06
CA PRO A 341 -21.33 -14.69 17.33
C PRO A 341 -21.14 -16.20 17.44
N THR A 342 -22.02 -17.00 16.81
CA THR A 342 -21.95 -18.47 16.78
C THR A 342 -21.55 -19.04 15.41
N GLY A 343 -21.21 -18.17 14.45
CA GLY A 343 -20.83 -18.55 13.07
C GLY A 343 -19.32 -18.62 12.86
N ALA A 344 -18.94 -18.59 11.59
CA ALA A 344 -17.53 -18.65 11.20
C ALA A 344 -16.71 -17.48 11.79
N THR A 345 -17.25 -16.25 11.77
CA THR A 345 -16.58 -15.05 12.32
C THR A 345 -16.34 -15.20 13.83
N GLY A 346 -17.31 -15.70 14.60
CA GLY A 346 -17.15 -16.01 16.02
C GLY A 346 -16.07 -17.06 16.27
N SER A 347 -16.01 -18.10 15.43
CA SER A 347 -14.98 -19.14 15.52
C SER A 347 -13.57 -18.61 15.25
N ILE A 348 -13.43 -17.67 14.30
CA ILE A 348 -12.14 -17.00 14.02
C ILE A 348 -11.72 -16.11 15.17
N ARG A 349 -12.66 -15.35 15.79
CA ARG A 349 -12.37 -14.58 17.00
C ARG A 349 -11.93 -15.48 18.15
N LYS A 350 -12.58 -16.64 18.33
CA LYS A 350 -12.16 -17.63 19.31
C LYS A 350 -10.72 -18.07 19.07
N GLU A 351 -10.38 -18.49 17.83
CA GLU A 351 -9.01 -18.90 17.49
C GLU A 351 -8.00 -17.77 17.75
N LEU A 352 -8.35 -16.53 17.39
CA LEU A 352 -7.51 -15.36 17.60
C LEU A 352 -7.25 -15.09 19.09
N LEU A 353 -8.26 -15.27 19.96
CA LEU A 353 -8.12 -15.01 21.39
C LEU A 353 -7.45 -16.15 22.16
N GLU A 354 -7.64 -17.39 21.73
CA GLU A 354 -7.10 -18.57 22.43
C GLU A 354 -5.67 -18.94 22.00
N ASN A 355 -5.28 -18.65 20.76
CA ASN A 355 -3.99 -19.04 20.18
C ASN A 355 -3.06 -17.85 19.88
N PHE A 356 -3.56 -16.64 20.01
CA PHE A 356 -2.81 -15.40 19.80
C PHE A 356 -3.13 -14.41 20.93
N ASN A 357 -2.20 -13.52 21.19
CA ASN A 357 -2.41 -12.37 22.05
C ASN A 357 -2.91 -11.19 21.21
N LEU A 358 -4.24 -11.04 21.10
CA LEU A 358 -4.86 -9.83 20.56
C LEU A 358 -4.76 -8.72 21.60
N HIS A 359 -3.65 -8.01 21.60
CA HIS A 359 -3.35 -7.05 22.67
C HIS A 359 -3.87 -5.63 22.41
N THR A 360 -4.27 -5.27 21.18
CA THR A 360 -4.76 -3.92 20.87
C THR A 360 -5.78 -3.94 19.72
N ILE A 361 -6.85 -3.18 19.92
CA ILE A 361 -7.82 -2.84 18.87
C ILE A 361 -7.85 -1.32 18.74
N LEU A 362 -7.50 -0.80 17.55
CA LEU A 362 -7.62 0.59 17.18
C LEU A 362 -8.90 0.78 16.37
N ASP A 363 -9.89 1.47 16.94
CA ASP A 363 -11.14 1.82 16.25
C ASP A 363 -10.95 3.12 15.46
N LEU A 364 -11.16 3.04 14.15
CA LEU A 364 -10.96 4.15 13.24
C LEU A 364 -12.29 4.87 12.96
N PRO A 365 -12.31 6.22 12.91
CA PRO A 365 -13.51 6.96 12.56
C PRO A 365 -13.94 6.71 11.12
N GLY A 366 -15.19 6.97 10.81
CA GLY A 366 -15.64 7.01 9.43
C GLY A 366 -14.85 8.03 8.62
N GLY A 367 -14.66 7.74 7.32
CA GLY A 367 -13.96 8.66 6.42
C GLY A 367 -12.44 8.49 6.31
N VAL A 368 -11.79 7.64 7.11
CA VAL A 368 -10.35 7.33 6.95
C VAL A 368 -10.02 6.91 5.52
N PHE A 369 -10.86 6.10 4.91
CA PHE A 369 -10.73 5.62 3.53
C PHE A 369 -11.55 6.46 2.51
N ALA A 370 -12.28 7.50 2.94
CA ALA A 370 -13.16 8.27 2.06
C ALA A 370 -12.40 9.10 1.02
N ALA A 371 -11.16 9.44 1.27
CA ALA A 371 -10.31 10.09 0.26
C ALA A 371 -10.11 9.18 -0.98
N ASN A 372 -10.19 7.86 -0.79
CA ASN A 372 -9.82 6.84 -1.77
C ASN A 372 -10.98 5.92 -2.16
N SER A 373 -12.09 5.91 -1.41
CA SER A 373 -13.28 5.13 -1.75
C SER A 373 -14.56 5.87 -1.34
N SER A 374 -15.62 5.67 -2.12
CA SER A 374 -16.96 6.20 -1.80
C SER A 374 -17.67 5.45 -0.65
N THR A 375 -17.01 4.44 -0.07
CA THR A 375 -17.59 3.58 0.96
C THR A 375 -17.24 4.11 2.34
N GLY A 376 -18.24 4.57 3.10
CA GLY A 376 -18.13 4.94 4.52
C GLY A 376 -17.96 3.72 5.45
N VAL A 377 -17.21 2.70 5.05
CA VAL A 377 -17.00 1.50 5.85
C VAL A 377 -16.19 1.84 7.09
N LYS A 378 -16.75 1.61 8.26
CA LYS A 378 -16.04 1.73 9.53
C LYS A 378 -15.09 0.52 9.68
N THR A 379 -13.85 0.79 10.06
CA THR A 379 -12.78 -0.20 10.16
C THR A 379 -12.09 -0.14 11.51
N VAL A 380 -11.43 -1.24 11.86
CA VAL A 380 -10.52 -1.33 13.01
C VAL A 380 -9.18 -1.90 12.57
N VAL A 381 -8.14 -1.64 13.36
CA VAL A 381 -6.86 -2.34 13.22
C VAL A 381 -6.71 -3.31 14.39
N LEU A 382 -6.50 -4.57 14.07
CA LEU A 382 -6.19 -5.62 15.03
C LEU A 382 -4.68 -5.77 15.16
N PHE A 383 -4.14 -5.58 16.37
CA PHE A 383 -2.74 -5.85 16.67
C PHE A 383 -2.64 -7.10 17.53
N PHE A 384 -1.97 -8.12 17.03
CA PHE A 384 -1.85 -9.39 17.72
C PHE A 384 -0.49 -10.06 17.53
N LYS A 385 -0.08 -10.84 18.52
CA LYS A 385 1.16 -11.61 18.56
C LYS A 385 0.85 -13.11 18.63
N LYS A 386 1.59 -13.94 17.90
CA LYS A 386 1.40 -15.39 17.94
C LYS A 386 2.20 -16.04 19.04
N GLY A 387 1.58 -16.98 19.79
CA GLY A 387 2.25 -17.87 20.73
C GLY A 387 1.69 -17.87 22.14
N GLU A 388 0.91 -16.86 22.52
CA GLU A 388 0.28 -16.77 23.83
C GLU A 388 -1.20 -16.41 23.68
N PRO A 389 -2.10 -16.92 24.53
CA PRO A 389 -3.50 -16.50 24.50
C PRO A 389 -3.64 -15.05 24.98
N THR A 390 -4.74 -14.43 24.57
CA THR A 390 -5.08 -13.06 24.98
C THR A 390 -5.45 -13.03 26.47
N SER A 391 -4.84 -12.12 27.24
CA SER A 391 -5.20 -11.82 28.63
C SER A 391 -6.02 -10.54 28.76
N ASP A 392 -5.55 -9.49 28.10
CA ASP A 392 -6.12 -8.16 28.15
C ASP A 392 -6.06 -7.52 26.77
N ILE A 393 -7.11 -6.79 26.42
CA ILE A 393 -7.20 -6.07 25.14
C ILE A 393 -7.25 -4.59 25.44
N PHE A 394 -6.26 -3.86 24.91
CA PHE A 394 -6.25 -2.42 24.93
C PHE A 394 -7.05 -1.88 23.74
N TYR A 395 -8.08 -1.11 24.01
CA TYR A 395 -8.89 -0.43 23.02
C TYR A 395 -8.45 1.03 22.91
N TYR A 396 -8.34 1.51 21.69
CA TYR A 396 -8.17 2.92 21.41
C TYR A 396 -9.16 3.36 20.32
N GLN A 397 -9.99 4.35 20.62
CA GLN A 397 -10.94 4.95 19.71
C GLN A 397 -10.37 6.27 19.18
N LEU A 398 -10.06 6.31 17.89
CA LEU A 398 -9.55 7.54 17.27
C LEU A 398 -10.69 8.54 17.08
N ASN A 399 -10.81 9.49 18.01
CA ASN A 399 -11.77 10.57 17.97
C ASN A 399 -11.07 11.87 17.49
N LEU A 400 -11.56 12.44 16.42
CA LEU A 400 -11.04 13.68 15.87
C LEU A 400 -12.11 14.78 15.92
N ALA A 401 -11.70 16.02 16.23
CA ALA A 401 -12.60 17.16 16.26
C ALA A 401 -13.15 17.57 14.87
N ARG A 402 -12.70 16.88 13.82
CA ARG A 402 -13.12 17.10 12.43
C ARG A 402 -13.56 15.82 11.75
N ASN A 403 -14.44 15.95 10.77
CA ASN A 403 -14.78 14.83 9.89
C ASN A 403 -13.67 14.61 8.85
N LEU A 404 -13.26 13.35 8.71
CA LEU A 404 -12.30 12.96 7.68
C LEU A 404 -12.96 12.86 6.29
N GLY A 405 -12.23 13.26 5.27
CA GLY A 405 -12.70 13.23 3.87
C GLY A 405 -11.62 13.65 2.89
N LYS A 406 -11.98 13.84 1.64
CA LYS A 406 -11.02 14.23 0.58
C LYS A 406 -10.31 15.56 0.87
N THR A 407 -11.03 16.53 1.44
CA THR A 407 -10.50 17.88 1.75
C THR A 407 -9.82 17.97 3.11
N ALA A 408 -10.07 17.01 3.99
CA ALA A 408 -9.50 16.92 5.32
C ALA A 408 -9.08 15.47 5.62
N PRO A 409 -8.06 14.93 4.93
CA PRO A 409 -7.62 13.55 5.11
C PRO A 409 -6.95 13.34 6.47
N LEU A 410 -6.82 12.06 6.84
CA LEU A 410 -6.01 11.66 7.99
C LEU A 410 -4.56 12.14 7.80
N ASN A 411 -3.93 12.62 8.87
CA ASN A 411 -2.51 12.96 8.91
C ASN A 411 -1.81 12.26 10.09
N LEU A 412 -0.48 12.24 10.10
CA LEU A 412 0.26 11.49 11.11
C LEU A 412 0.14 12.08 12.52
N ASN A 413 -0.07 13.39 12.64
CA ASN A 413 -0.27 14.04 13.95
C ASN A 413 -1.59 13.59 14.60
N ASP A 414 -2.62 13.23 13.81
CA ASP A 414 -3.85 12.65 14.32
C ASP A 414 -3.62 11.32 15.08
N MET A 415 -2.51 10.63 14.76
CA MET A 415 -2.16 9.35 15.35
C MET A 415 -1.20 9.48 16.56
N ALA A 416 -0.78 10.70 16.91
CA ALA A 416 0.25 10.90 17.93
C ALA A 416 -0.18 10.40 19.33
N ASP A 417 -1.40 10.72 19.76
CA ASP A 417 -1.94 10.23 21.05
C ASP A 417 -2.09 8.70 21.05
N PHE A 418 -2.59 8.12 19.95
CA PHE A 418 -2.64 6.65 19.80
C PHE A 418 -1.24 6.03 20.02
N LEU A 419 -0.21 6.54 19.37
CA LEU A 419 1.14 5.99 19.46
C LEU A 419 1.73 6.12 20.87
N GLU A 420 1.41 7.19 21.58
CA GLU A 420 1.77 7.35 22.99
C GLU A 420 1.04 6.34 23.88
N LYS A 421 -0.29 6.26 23.75
CA LYS A 421 -1.14 5.36 24.54
C LYS A 421 -0.89 3.89 24.21
N TYR A 422 -0.56 3.57 22.95
CA TYR A 422 -0.16 2.21 22.55
C TYR A 422 1.05 1.71 23.34
N LYS A 423 2.04 2.57 23.59
CA LYS A 423 3.24 2.22 24.38
C LYS A 423 2.97 2.16 25.87
N THR A 424 2.24 3.12 26.41
CA THR A 424 2.01 3.28 27.85
C THR A 424 0.86 2.44 28.38
N ARG A 425 -0.07 2.02 27.52
CA ARG A 425 -1.32 1.33 27.89
C ARG A 425 -2.19 2.12 28.86
N GLN A 426 -2.00 3.44 28.91
CA GLN A 426 -2.76 4.31 29.82
C GLN A 426 -4.22 4.45 29.35
N SER A 427 -5.13 4.39 30.31
CA SER A 427 -6.54 4.73 30.08
C SER A 427 -6.69 6.25 29.91
N SER A 428 -7.55 6.66 29.00
CA SER A 428 -7.92 8.05 28.71
C SER A 428 -9.37 8.11 28.27
N GLU A 429 -9.88 9.26 27.90
CA GLU A 429 -11.20 9.39 27.28
C GLU A 429 -11.33 8.58 25.98
N ASN A 430 -10.22 8.33 25.28
CA ASN A 430 -10.16 7.58 24.01
C ASN A 430 -9.63 6.15 24.17
N SER A 431 -9.16 5.74 25.35
CA SER A 431 -8.51 4.45 25.54
C SER A 431 -8.88 3.75 26.84
N TRP A 432 -9.03 2.44 26.79
CA TRP A 432 -9.36 1.59 27.95
C TRP A 432 -8.86 0.17 27.74
N THR A 433 -8.80 -0.60 28.81
CA THR A 433 -8.40 -2.02 28.76
C THR A 433 -9.55 -2.92 29.18
N VAL A 434 -9.75 -4.02 28.47
CA VAL A 434 -10.75 -5.03 28.77
C VAL A 434 -10.04 -6.34 29.06
N ASN A 435 -10.27 -6.89 30.27
CA ASN A 435 -9.75 -8.20 30.57
C ASN A 435 -10.56 -9.28 29.83
N ILE A 436 -9.90 -10.31 29.32
CA ILE A 436 -10.54 -11.41 28.56
C ILE A 436 -11.62 -12.15 29.34
N ALA A 437 -11.55 -12.17 30.67
CA ALA A 437 -12.58 -12.75 31.51
C ALA A 437 -13.96 -12.07 31.39
N ASN A 438 -13.97 -10.81 30.90
CA ASN A 438 -15.17 -10.04 30.63
C ASN A 438 -15.73 -10.25 29.21
N VAL A 439 -15.00 -10.97 28.36
CA VAL A 439 -15.46 -11.35 27.03
C VAL A 439 -16.23 -12.63 27.07
N SER A 440 -17.46 -12.65 26.54
CA SER A 440 -18.33 -13.84 26.57
C SER A 440 -17.67 -14.99 25.78
N LYS A 441 -17.47 -16.14 26.49
CA LYS A 441 -16.94 -17.36 25.87
C LYS A 441 -17.91 -18.05 24.90
N SER A 442 -19.17 -17.65 24.89
CA SER A 442 -20.16 -18.20 23.95
C SER A 442 -20.21 -17.45 22.63
N THR A 443 -19.87 -16.16 22.62
CA THR A 443 -19.98 -15.28 21.44
C THR A 443 -18.65 -14.71 20.97
N TYR A 444 -17.65 -14.67 21.86
CA TYR A 444 -16.37 -13.98 21.62
C TYR A 444 -16.55 -12.57 21.05
N ASP A 445 -17.58 -11.87 21.57
CA ASP A 445 -17.92 -10.52 21.14
C ASP A 445 -16.86 -9.52 21.64
N LEU A 446 -16.28 -8.78 20.71
CA LEU A 446 -15.25 -7.77 20.94
C LEU A 446 -15.78 -6.34 20.77
N GLY A 447 -17.09 -6.17 20.56
CA GLY A 447 -17.75 -4.88 20.38
C GLY A 447 -17.99 -4.16 21.71
N VAL A 448 -16.91 -3.80 22.41
CA VAL A 448 -17.01 -3.12 23.70
C VAL A 448 -17.14 -1.62 23.53
N THR A 449 -18.19 -1.05 24.14
CA THR A 449 -18.40 0.41 24.17
C THR A 449 -17.34 1.07 25.05
N ASN A 450 -16.86 2.24 24.65
CA ASN A 450 -15.93 3.04 25.44
C ASN A 450 -16.56 3.46 26.79
N PRO A 451 -16.07 2.96 27.92
CA PRO A 451 -16.63 3.27 29.24
C PRO A 451 -16.30 4.70 29.70
N ASN A 452 -15.32 5.34 29.06
CA ASN A 452 -14.85 6.68 29.41
C ASN A 452 -15.51 7.78 28.56
N THR A 453 -16.40 7.41 27.63
CA THR A 453 -17.18 8.41 26.88
C THR A 453 -18.03 9.21 27.85
N PRO A 454 -17.92 10.54 27.88
CA PRO A 454 -18.82 11.38 28.66
C PRO A 454 -20.27 10.99 28.35
N ALA A 455 -21.10 10.89 29.39
CA ALA A 455 -22.52 10.62 29.19
C ALA A 455 -23.04 11.67 28.19
N ALA A 456 -23.63 11.20 27.08
CA ALA A 456 -24.22 12.10 26.10
C ALA A 456 -25.16 13.04 26.87
N GLU A 457 -24.99 14.35 26.70
CA GLU A 457 -25.96 15.30 27.24
C GLU A 457 -27.34 14.82 26.82
N ALA A 458 -28.25 14.72 27.80
CA ALA A 458 -29.60 14.26 27.55
C ALA A 458 -30.16 15.11 26.41
N LEU A 459 -30.59 14.46 25.35
CA LEU A 459 -31.18 15.17 24.20
C LEU A 459 -32.31 16.07 24.76
N LYS A 460 -32.21 17.37 24.46
CA LYS A 460 -33.27 18.32 24.83
C LYS A 460 -34.60 17.76 24.36
N THR A 461 -35.55 17.84 25.20
CA THR A 461 -36.95 17.46 24.84
C THR A 461 -37.42 18.35 23.68
N PRO A 462 -38.39 17.90 22.87
CA PRO A 462 -38.97 18.73 21.83
C PRO A 462 -39.47 20.07 22.36
N LYS A 463 -39.92 20.13 23.61
CA LYS A 463 -40.34 21.37 24.28
C LYS A 463 -39.17 22.31 24.54
N GLU A 464 -38.07 21.82 25.06
CA GLU A 464 -36.85 22.61 25.29
C GLU A 464 -36.26 23.14 24.00
N ILE A 465 -36.27 22.32 22.93
CA ILE A 465 -35.83 22.77 21.59
C ILE A 465 -36.72 23.87 21.04
N LEU A 466 -38.05 23.78 21.22
CA LEU A 466 -38.98 24.81 20.81
C LEU A 466 -38.81 26.10 21.63
N ASP A 467 -38.47 25.99 22.89
CA ASP A 467 -38.23 27.16 23.74
C ASP A 467 -36.90 27.85 23.36
N ASP A 468 -35.83 27.07 23.07
CA ASP A 468 -34.58 27.62 22.52
C ASP A 468 -34.79 28.35 21.18
N ILE A 469 -35.58 27.76 20.26
CA ILE A 469 -35.92 28.41 18.98
C ILE A 469 -36.61 29.75 19.21
N LYS A 470 -37.59 29.83 20.14
CA LYS A 470 -38.27 31.09 20.45
C LYS A 470 -37.35 32.14 21.04
N ASP A 471 -36.40 31.72 21.86
CA ASP A 471 -35.43 32.64 22.45
C ASP A 471 -34.45 33.18 21.42
N ILE A 472 -33.97 32.33 20.49
CA ILE A 472 -33.15 32.73 19.32
C ILE A 472 -33.94 33.69 18.41
N ASP A 473 -35.23 33.44 18.15
CA ASP A 473 -36.08 34.31 17.36
C ASP A 473 -36.26 35.69 18.02
N ARG A 474 -36.37 35.75 19.37
CA ARG A 474 -36.44 37.02 20.12
C ARG A 474 -35.09 37.77 20.05
N GLU A 475 -33.97 37.10 20.17
CA GLU A 475 -32.64 37.72 20.01
C GLU A 475 -32.44 38.25 18.60
N MET A 476 -32.81 37.47 17.59
CA MET A 476 -32.76 37.90 16.19
C MET A 476 -33.62 39.10 15.92
N ALA A 477 -34.84 39.16 16.48
CA ALA A 477 -35.73 40.32 16.36
C ALA A 477 -35.12 41.60 17.00
N LYS A 478 -34.45 41.48 18.17
CA LYS A 478 -33.76 42.60 18.79
C LYS A 478 -32.58 43.10 17.96
N ILE A 479 -31.79 42.20 17.44
CA ILE A 479 -30.62 42.56 16.56
C ILE A 479 -31.16 43.25 15.29
N LEU A 480 -32.24 42.78 14.70
CA LEU A 480 -32.85 43.41 13.53
C LEU A 480 -33.43 44.81 13.84
N GLU A 481 -33.94 45.05 15.05
CA GLU A 481 -34.38 46.37 15.49
C GLU A 481 -33.19 47.35 15.72
N GLU A 482 -32.02 46.84 16.13
CA GLU A 482 -30.80 47.64 16.30
C GLU A 482 -30.14 47.99 14.97
N ILE A 483 -30.32 47.20 13.92
CA ILE A 483 -29.87 47.49 12.55
C ILE A 483 -30.86 48.49 11.92
N LYS A 484 -30.83 49.75 12.35
CA LYS A 484 -31.51 50.81 11.65
C LYS A 484 -30.74 51.17 10.39
N ILE A 485 -31.30 50.83 9.22
CA ILE A 485 -30.95 51.38 7.93
C ILE A 485 -31.53 52.78 7.81
#